data_d31cde9297893a328d7d314d59b6afca
#
_entry.id   d31cde9297893a328d7d314d59b6afca
#
_cell.length_a   1.000
_cell.length_b   1.000
_cell.length_c   1.000
_cell.angle_alpha   90.00
_cell.angle_beta   90.00
_cell.angle_gamma   90.00
#
_symmetry.space_group_name_H-M   'P 1'
#
loop_
_entity.id
_entity.type
_entity.pdbx_description
1 polymer ?
#
loop_
_entity_poly.entity_id
_entity_poly.type
_entity_poly.pdbx_seq_one_letter_code
_entity_poly.pdbx_strand_id
1 'polypeptide(L)' 'HKQSRYGESYDRYSENRRHYHDSNDTESKRKMDDSMKEYTSDIIRNLTEMWSDADATLRQSMKTDLTRLIQQMN' A
#
# COMPACT_ATOMS: atom_id res chain seq x y z
N HIS A 1 -9.48 2.38 21.23
CA HIS A 1 -9.33 2.46 19.79
C HIS A 1 -7.92 2.16 19.35
N LYS A 2 -7.75 1.25 18.47
CA LYS A 2 -6.42 0.95 17.99
C LYS A 2 -6.33 1.08 16.49
N GLN A 3 -5.18 1.52 16.08
CA GLN A 3 -4.91 1.76 14.69
C GLN A 3 -4.36 0.51 14.05
N SER A 4 -4.75 0.23 12.84
CA SER A 4 -4.23 -0.91 12.14
C SER A 4 -2.80 -0.63 11.69
N ARG A 5 -2.04 -1.70 11.49
CA ARG A 5 -0.69 -1.55 10.97
C ARG A 5 -0.72 -0.87 9.60
N TYR A 6 -1.77 -1.16 8.84
CA TYR A 6 -1.97 -0.57 7.54
C TYR A 6 -1.96 0.96 7.61
N GLY A 7 -2.67 1.52 8.59
CA GLY A 7 -2.71 2.97 8.77
C GLY A 7 -1.35 3.54 9.15
N GLU A 8 -0.62 2.83 9.99
CA GLU A 8 0.70 3.29 10.42
C GLU A 8 1.69 3.32 9.27
N SER A 9 1.68 2.28 8.43
CA SER A 9 2.61 2.23 7.33
C SER A 9 2.28 3.29 6.27
N TYR A 10 1.01 3.58 6.09
CA TYR A 10 0.62 4.65 5.19
C TYR A 10 1.11 6.00 5.71
N ASP A 11 0.97 6.23 7.02
CA ASP A 11 1.41 7.48 7.62
C ASP A 11 2.91 7.66 7.44
N ARG A 12 3.70 6.62 7.66
CA ARG A 12 5.14 6.69 7.48
C ARG A 12 5.51 6.95 6.02
N TYR A 13 4.86 6.26 5.11
CA TYR A 13 5.11 6.47 3.69
C TYR A 13 4.76 7.89 3.27
N SER A 14 3.60 8.37 3.70
CA SER A 14 3.13 9.71 3.34
C SER A 14 4.09 10.78 3.83
N GLU A 15 4.56 10.64 5.07
CA GLU A 15 5.47 11.61 5.65
C GLU A 15 6.83 11.56 4.99
N ASN A 16 7.34 10.38 4.72
CA ASN A 16 8.63 10.24 4.06
C ASN A 16 8.58 10.72 2.63
N ARG A 17 7.46 10.54 1.96
CA ARG A 17 7.28 11.05 0.62
C ARG A 17 7.33 12.58 0.60
N ARG A 18 6.65 13.21 1.56
CA ARG A 18 6.66 14.66 1.66
C ARG A 18 8.06 15.16 1.96
N HIS A 19 8.74 14.49 2.85
CA HIS A 19 10.10 14.86 3.21
C HIS A 19 11.05 14.76 2.03
N TYR A 20 10.91 13.73 1.23
CA TYR A 20 11.73 13.57 0.05
C TYR A 20 11.47 14.70 -0.96
N HIS A 21 10.21 15.07 -1.15
CA HIS A 21 9.87 16.15 -2.07
C HIS A 21 10.48 17.48 -1.61
N ASP A 22 10.60 17.69 -0.32
CA ASP A 22 11.20 18.91 0.21
C ASP A 22 12.72 18.88 0.15
N SER A 23 13.30 17.78 0.55
CA SER A 23 14.76 17.67 0.67
C SER A 23 15.41 17.17 -0.61
N ASN A 24 14.79 16.23 -1.27
CA ASN A 24 15.24 15.69 -2.54
C ASN A 24 16.65 15.10 -2.46
N ASP A 25 17.02 14.49 -1.34
CA ASP A 25 18.34 13.89 -1.19
C ASP A 25 18.22 12.37 -1.18
N THR A 26 19.37 11.71 -1.23
CA THR A 26 19.42 10.25 -1.32
C THR A 26 18.88 9.57 -0.08
N GLU A 27 19.18 10.14 1.08
CA GLU A 27 18.70 9.55 2.34
C GLU A 27 17.19 9.59 2.43
N SER A 28 16.59 10.72 2.06
CA SER A 28 15.13 10.85 2.08
C SER A 28 14.48 9.91 1.08
N LYS A 29 15.12 9.73 -0.08
CA LYS A 29 14.57 8.81 -1.08
C LYS A 29 14.61 7.38 -0.58
N ARG A 30 15.68 6.99 0.09
CA ARG A 30 15.81 5.64 0.63
C ARG A 30 14.73 5.37 1.67
N LYS A 31 14.49 6.35 2.55
CA LYS A 31 13.45 6.23 3.56
C LYS A 31 12.08 6.12 2.93
N MET A 32 11.84 6.90 1.89
CA MET A 32 10.57 6.84 1.19
C MET A 32 10.38 5.47 0.53
N ASP A 33 11.43 4.98 -0.12
CA ASP A 33 11.35 3.68 -0.79
C ASP A 33 11.10 2.55 0.20
N ASP A 34 11.77 2.58 1.35
CA ASP A 34 11.57 1.57 2.38
C ASP A 34 10.14 1.61 2.92
N SER A 35 9.62 2.83 3.15
CA SER A 35 8.24 2.99 3.62
C SER A 35 7.26 2.50 2.58
N MET A 36 7.55 2.72 1.32
CA MET A 36 6.68 2.29 0.22
C MET A 36 6.59 0.76 0.18
N LYS A 37 7.73 0.09 0.37
CA LYS A 37 7.74 -1.38 0.40
C LYS A 37 6.92 -1.90 1.58
N GLU A 38 7.08 -1.28 2.73
CA GLU A 38 6.35 -1.69 3.92
C GLU A 38 4.84 -1.49 3.73
N TYR A 39 4.47 -0.35 3.20
CA TYR A 39 3.07 -0.05 2.95
C TYR A 39 2.47 -1.03 1.94
N THR A 40 3.22 -1.34 0.88
CA THR A 40 2.78 -2.31 -0.12
C THR A 40 2.52 -3.67 0.50
N SER A 41 3.43 -4.13 1.35
CA SER A 41 3.26 -5.41 2.02
C SER A 41 2.00 -5.43 2.88
N ASP A 42 1.74 -4.33 3.58
CA ASP A 42 0.56 -4.25 4.43
C ASP A 42 -0.72 -4.21 3.61
N ILE A 43 -0.70 -3.54 2.46
CA ILE A 43 -1.84 -3.53 1.56
C ILE A 43 -2.15 -4.94 1.08
N ILE A 44 -1.12 -5.68 0.69
CA ILE A 44 -1.32 -7.04 0.18
C ILE A 44 -1.86 -7.94 1.28
N ARG A 45 -1.32 -7.82 2.49
CA ARG A 45 -1.84 -8.61 3.61
C ARG A 45 -3.31 -8.27 3.87
N ASN A 46 -3.63 -7.00 3.84
CA ASN A 46 -5.00 -6.55 4.06
C ASN A 46 -5.93 -7.07 2.99
N LEU A 47 -5.50 -7.03 1.74
CA LEU A 47 -6.30 -7.55 0.63
C LEU A 47 -6.50 -9.06 0.75
N THR A 48 -5.50 -9.76 1.22
CA THR A 48 -5.61 -11.21 1.43
C THR A 48 -6.67 -11.53 2.48
N GLU A 49 -6.70 -10.75 3.55
CA GLU A 49 -7.71 -10.93 4.58
C GLU A 49 -9.11 -10.61 4.06
N MET A 50 -9.21 -9.54 3.29
CA MET A 50 -10.49 -9.16 2.71
C MET A 50 -10.99 -10.21 1.74
N TRP A 51 -10.09 -10.77 0.95
CA TRP A 51 -10.45 -11.84 0.02
C TRP A 51 -10.99 -13.05 0.77
N SER A 52 -10.37 -13.37 1.89
CA SER A 52 -10.79 -14.50 2.71
C SER A 52 -12.21 -14.32 3.23
N ASP A 53 -12.59 -13.08 3.54
CA ASP A 53 -13.90 -12.77 4.09
C ASP A 53 -14.95 -12.53 3.00
N ALA A 54 -14.54 -12.32 1.77
CA ALA A 54 -15.45 -11.93 0.70
C ALA A 54 -16.20 -13.11 0.14
N ASP A 55 -17.43 -12.87 -0.29
CA ASP A 55 -18.19 -13.91 -1.00
C ASP A 55 -17.78 -13.93 -2.48
N ALA A 56 -18.42 -14.82 -3.24
CA ALA A 56 -18.03 -15.02 -4.63
C ALA A 56 -18.22 -13.77 -5.48
N THR A 57 -19.29 -13.04 -5.25
CA THR A 57 -19.58 -11.84 -6.01
C THR A 57 -18.53 -10.74 -5.74
N LEU A 58 -18.22 -10.56 -4.47
CA LEU A 58 -17.22 -9.54 -4.11
C LEU A 58 -15.83 -9.93 -4.58
N ARG A 59 -15.50 -11.22 -4.50
CA ARG A 59 -14.21 -11.69 -5.00
C ARG A 59 -14.06 -11.42 -6.48
N GLN A 60 -15.13 -11.59 -7.24
CA GLN A 60 -15.08 -11.31 -8.67
C GLN A 60 -14.80 -9.83 -8.92
N SER A 61 -15.44 -8.97 -8.15
CA SER A 61 -15.23 -7.53 -8.25
C SER A 61 -13.79 -7.15 -7.90
N MET A 62 -13.28 -7.72 -6.82
CA MET A 62 -11.89 -7.48 -6.40
C MET A 62 -10.92 -7.95 -7.47
N LYS A 63 -11.17 -9.11 -8.03
CA LYS A 63 -10.28 -9.66 -9.04
C LYS A 63 -10.27 -8.77 -10.28
N THR A 64 -11.41 -8.25 -10.67
CA THR A 64 -11.50 -7.37 -11.82
C THR A 64 -10.69 -6.09 -11.57
N ASP A 65 -10.84 -5.49 -10.40
CA ASP A 65 -10.14 -4.27 -10.06
C ASP A 65 -8.64 -4.48 -9.99
N LEU A 66 -8.22 -5.57 -9.36
CA LEU A 66 -6.80 -5.87 -9.24
C LEU A 66 -6.17 -6.19 -10.59
N THR A 67 -6.91 -6.89 -11.44
CA THR A 67 -6.42 -7.18 -12.78
C THR A 67 -6.20 -5.90 -13.58
N ARG A 68 -7.14 -4.97 -13.44
CA ARG A 68 -7.01 -3.68 -14.12
C ARG A 68 -5.78 -2.92 -13.64
N LEU A 69 -5.54 -2.95 -12.33
CA LEU A 69 -4.36 -2.31 -11.78
C LEU A 69 -3.09 -2.93 -12.34
N ILE A 70 -3.03 -4.25 -12.37
CA ILE A 70 -1.84 -4.94 -12.87
C ILE A 70 -1.61 -4.61 -14.34
N GLN A 71 -2.67 -4.49 -15.11
CA GLN A 71 -2.53 -4.16 -16.52
C GLN A 71 -1.97 -2.76 -16.74
N GLN A 72 -2.16 -1.87 -15.77
CA GLN A 72 -1.60 -0.53 -15.85
C GLN A 72 -0.14 -0.47 -15.48
N MET A 73 0.37 -1.54 -14.90
CA MET A 73 1.74 -1.59 -14.41
C MET A 73 2.68 -2.12 -15.45
N ASN A 74 2.96 -1.50 -16.43
CA ASN A 74 3.88 -2.05 -17.42
C ASN A 74 5.29 -1.57 -17.21
#